data_630415f95e09df47053bcef3531dca1f
#
_entry.id   630415f95e09df47053bcef3531dca1f
#
_cell.length_a   1.000
_cell.length_b   1.000
_cell.length_c   1.000
_cell.angle_alpha   90.00
_cell.angle_beta   90.00
_cell.angle_gamma   90.00
#
_symmetry.space_group_name_H-M   'P 1'
#
loop_
_entity.id
_entity.type
_entity.pdbx_description
1 polymer ?
#
loop_
_entity_poly.entity_id
_entity_poly.type
_entity_poly.pdbx_seq_one_letter_code
_entity_poly.pdbx_strand_id
1 'polypeptide(L)'
;MAGGSLFAARIIGLSFFAMAFALHVPTAMAQVEPQGPVIREEPGRLESAKPDVENGARLAQTLCTSCHLIGETSDRPIHADVPSFAGVANRPNQTLDHLTTWLTEPHPPMPNLNLTRLEIRDLAGYIFSLRKE
;
A
#
# COMPACT_ATOMS: atom_id res chain seq x y z
N MET A 1 64.12 74.34 -31.80
CA MET A 1 63.33 74.31 -33.03
C MET A 1 62.29 73.19 -32.96
N ALA A 2 61.07 73.60 -33.11
CA ALA A 2 59.87 72.80 -33.47
C ALA A 2 59.68 71.47 -32.70
N GLY A 3 58.70 71.23 -31.91
CA GLY A 3 57.29 71.56 -32.02
C GLY A 3 56.56 70.37 -32.38
N GLY A 4 55.69 69.80 -31.60
CA GLY A 4 54.88 68.72 -31.98
C GLY A 4 54.00 68.21 -30.88
N SER A 5 52.89 68.89 -30.71
CA SER A 5 51.81 68.52 -29.81
C SER A 5 51.03 67.35 -30.44
N LEU A 6 50.82 66.31 -29.69
CA LEU A 6 49.95 65.25 -30.06
C LEU A 6 48.85 65.05 -29.03
N PHE A 7 47.68 65.45 -29.42
CA PHE A 7 46.43 65.21 -28.73
C PHE A 7 46.09 63.73 -28.70
N ALA A 8 46.06 63.14 -27.55
CA ALA A 8 45.57 61.81 -27.33
C ALA A 8 44.04 61.87 -27.03
N ALA A 9 43.26 61.42 -28.00
CA ALA A 9 41.84 61.27 -27.83
C ALA A 9 41.53 60.07 -26.89
N ARG A 10 40.93 60.35 -25.77
CA ARG A 10 40.37 59.35 -24.86
C ARG A 10 39.07 58.86 -25.40
N ILE A 11 39.08 57.63 -25.88
CA ILE A 11 37.84 56.90 -26.20
C ILE A 11 37.34 56.25 -24.92
N ILE A 12 36.25 56.79 -24.36
CA ILE A 12 35.54 56.21 -23.24
C ILE A 12 34.66 55.09 -23.79
N GLY A 13 35.17 53.89 -23.64
CA GLY A 13 34.40 52.68 -23.95
C GLY A 13 33.33 52.44 -22.87
N LEU A 14 32.09 52.71 -23.25
CA LEU A 14 30.93 52.44 -22.43
C LEU A 14 30.64 50.92 -22.55
N SER A 15 31.18 50.10 -21.63
CA SER A 15 30.85 48.71 -21.52
C SER A 15 29.44 48.58 -20.96
N PHE A 16 28.50 48.28 -21.85
CA PHE A 16 27.18 47.80 -21.45
C PHE A 16 27.32 46.39 -20.88
N PHE A 17 27.37 46.31 -19.58
CA PHE A 17 27.22 45.02 -18.88
C PHE A 17 25.76 44.66 -18.91
N ALA A 18 25.35 43.89 -19.93
CA ALA A 18 24.04 43.30 -19.99
C ALA A 18 23.95 42.19 -18.93
N MET A 19 23.44 42.57 -17.76
CA MET A 19 23.15 41.67 -16.66
C MET A 19 21.89 40.87 -17.03
N ALA A 20 22.08 39.76 -17.72
CA ALA A 20 20.99 38.77 -17.96
C ALA A 20 20.58 38.18 -16.64
N PHE A 21 19.54 38.75 -16.02
CA PHE A 21 18.84 38.16 -14.88
C PHE A 21 18.10 36.94 -15.41
N ALA A 22 18.76 35.79 -15.41
CA ALA A 22 18.09 34.52 -15.61
C ALA A 22 17.12 34.31 -14.45
N LEU A 23 15.84 34.53 -14.69
CA LEU A 23 14.76 34.13 -13.80
C LEU A 23 14.78 32.59 -13.70
N HIS A 24 15.57 32.09 -12.75
CA HIS A 24 15.43 30.70 -12.33
C HIS A 24 14.14 30.61 -11.56
N VAL A 25 13.08 30.24 -12.24
CA VAL A 25 11.87 29.73 -11.59
C VAL A 25 12.23 28.36 -11.04
N PRO A 26 12.35 28.15 -9.72
CA PRO A 26 12.45 26.79 -9.21
C PRO A 26 11.12 26.12 -9.50
N THR A 27 11.11 25.24 -10.48
CA THR A 27 10.02 24.28 -10.64
C THR A 27 10.11 23.32 -9.45
N ALA A 28 9.55 23.76 -8.33
CA ALA A 28 9.27 22.87 -7.22
C ALA A 28 8.18 21.90 -7.73
N MET A 29 8.62 20.83 -8.36
CA MET A 29 7.79 19.65 -8.48
C MET A 29 7.56 19.18 -7.04
N ALA A 30 6.43 19.55 -6.49
CA ALA A 30 5.91 18.93 -5.28
C ALA A 30 5.80 17.44 -5.61
N GLN A 31 6.79 16.69 -5.18
CA GLN A 31 6.68 15.25 -5.10
C GLN A 31 5.63 15.02 -4.04
N VAL A 32 4.38 14.80 -4.49
CA VAL A 32 3.35 14.21 -3.67
C VAL A 32 3.83 12.79 -3.42
N GLU A 33 4.65 12.62 -2.40
CA GLU A 33 4.85 11.32 -1.82
C GLU A 33 3.49 10.86 -1.29
N PRO A 34 3.02 9.69 -1.72
CA PRO A 34 1.85 9.09 -1.10
C PRO A 34 2.24 8.77 0.34
N GLN A 35 1.97 9.71 1.25
CA GLN A 35 2.11 9.50 2.70
C GLN A 35 0.90 8.68 3.18
N GLY A 36 0.72 7.51 2.58
CA GLY A 36 0.04 6.44 3.27
C GLY A 36 1.02 5.89 4.31
N PRO A 37 0.54 5.40 5.46
CA PRO A 37 1.43 4.71 6.37
C PRO A 37 2.06 3.54 5.62
N VAL A 38 3.29 3.70 5.15
CA VAL A 38 4.12 2.60 4.71
C VAL A 38 4.39 1.78 5.95
N ILE A 39 3.54 0.80 6.18
CA ILE A 39 3.78 -0.21 7.20
C ILE A 39 5.00 -0.98 6.70
N ARG A 40 6.19 -0.52 7.12
CA ARG A 40 7.38 -1.34 7.00
C ARG A 40 7.09 -2.60 7.78
N GLU A 41 6.94 -3.68 7.06
CA GLU A 41 6.86 -5.01 7.64
C GLU A 41 8.21 -5.32 8.30
N GLU A 42 8.35 -4.96 9.57
CA GLU A 42 9.50 -5.36 10.38
C GLU A 42 9.38 -6.87 10.66
N PRO A 43 10.41 -7.65 10.29
CA PRO A 43 10.44 -9.08 10.62
C PRO A 43 10.31 -9.26 12.14
N GLY A 44 9.26 -9.95 12.58
CA GLY A 44 8.95 -10.17 14.01
C GLY A 44 7.79 -9.34 14.56
N ARG A 45 7.41 -8.22 13.93
CA ARG A 45 6.22 -7.47 14.31
C ARG A 45 4.93 -8.18 13.90
N LEU A 46 5.01 -8.94 12.83
CA LEU A 46 3.88 -9.70 12.28
C LEU A 46 3.44 -10.84 13.20
N GLU A 47 4.39 -11.51 13.86
CA GLU A 47 4.08 -12.67 14.69
C GLU A 47 3.43 -12.28 16.03
N SER A 48 3.68 -11.07 16.53
CA SER A 48 3.14 -10.60 17.81
C SER A 48 1.92 -9.67 17.67
N ALA A 49 1.60 -9.21 16.47
CA ALA A 49 0.46 -8.34 16.27
C ALA A 49 -0.86 -9.13 16.33
N LYS A 50 -1.81 -8.66 17.13
CA LYS A 50 -3.16 -9.21 17.14
C LYS A 50 -3.81 -8.99 15.77
N PRO A 51 -4.56 -9.97 15.21
CA PRO A 51 -5.30 -9.79 13.97
C PRO A 51 -6.29 -8.62 14.06
N ASP A 52 -6.35 -7.81 13.03
CA ASP A 52 -7.40 -6.82 12.85
C ASP A 52 -8.63 -7.50 12.22
N VAL A 53 -9.56 -7.89 13.09
CA VAL A 53 -10.78 -8.62 12.70
C VAL A 53 -11.68 -7.76 11.79
N GLU A 54 -11.72 -6.45 12.00
CA GLU A 54 -12.51 -5.54 11.19
C GLU A 54 -11.92 -5.40 9.78
N ASN A 55 -10.61 -5.28 9.67
CA ASN A 55 -9.93 -5.32 8.38
C ASN A 55 -10.16 -6.66 7.68
N GLY A 56 -10.06 -7.77 8.40
CA GLY A 56 -10.36 -9.10 7.89
C GLY A 56 -11.79 -9.24 7.36
N ALA A 57 -12.77 -8.68 8.06
CA ALA A 57 -14.17 -8.65 7.60
C ALA A 57 -14.33 -7.86 6.29
N ARG A 58 -13.66 -6.71 6.16
CA ARG A 58 -13.68 -5.92 4.91
C ARG A 58 -13.05 -6.66 3.74
N LEU A 59 -11.91 -7.31 3.97
CA LEU A 59 -11.25 -8.16 2.97
C LEU A 59 -12.16 -9.30 2.53
N ALA A 60 -12.78 -10.01 3.48
CA ALA A 60 -13.73 -11.07 3.19
C ALA A 60 -14.89 -10.58 2.33
N GLN A 61 -15.45 -9.42 2.67
CA GLN A 61 -16.57 -8.83 1.95
C GLN A 61 -16.22 -8.45 0.51
N THR A 62 -14.99 -7.98 0.29
CA THR A 62 -14.55 -7.53 -1.03
C THR A 62 -14.10 -8.68 -1.92
N LEU A 63 -13.42 -9.68 -1.36
CA LEU A 63 -12.68 -10.67 -2.13
C LEU A 63 -13.32 -12.07 -2.10
N CYS A 64 -14.13 -12.39 -1.09
CA CYS A 64 -14.55 -13.78 -0.84
C CYS A 64 -16.04 -14.03 -1.09
N THR A 65 -16.87 -12.99 -1.15
CA THR A 65 -18.34 -13.10 -1.26
C THR A 65 -18.83 -13.69 -2.57
N SER A 66 -18.01 -13.70 -3.59
CA SER A 66 -18.36 -14.35 -4.87
C SER A 66 -18.54 -15.86 -4.74
N CYS A 67 -17.85 -16.48 -3.77
CA CYS A 67 -17.83 -17.94 -3.60
C CYS A 67 -18.23 -18.39 -2.19
N HIS A 68 -17.88 -17.62 -1.15
CA HIS A 68 -18.11 -17.99 0.24
C HIS A 68 -19.26 -17.22 0.90
N LEU A 69 -19.96 -17.88 1.79
CA LEU A 69 -20.77 -17.21 2.81
C LEU A 69 -19.83 -16.73 3.89
N ILE A 70 -19.71 -15.43 4.06
CA ILE A 70 -18.68 -14.83 4.94
C ILE A 70 -19.17 -14.50 6.35
N GLY A 71 -20.46 -14.38 6.58
CA GLY A 71 -21.04 -14.04 7.89
C GLY A 71 -21.58 -15.24 8.65
N GLU A 72 -22.13 -14.98 9.84
CA GLU A 72 -22.80 -15.99 10.65
C GLU A 72 -24.09 -16.49 10.03
N THR A 73 -24.79 -15.60 9.34
CA THR A 73 -26.06 -15.90 8.67
C THR A 73 -26.02 -15.41 7.24
N SER A 74 -26.24 -16.29 6.29
CA SER A 74 -26.48 -15.92 4.91
C SER A 74 -27.56 -16.80 4.34
N ASP A 75 -28.63 -16.17 3.89
CA ASP A 75 -29.78 -16.86 3.29
C ASP A 75 -29.52 -17.28 1.82
N ARG A 76 -28.32 -17.03 1.33
CA ARG A 76 -27.99 -17.30 -0.07
C ARG A 76 -26.96 -18.41 -0.20
N PRO A 77 -27.38 -19.60 -0.64
CA PRO A 77 -26.44 -20.64 -1.00
C PRO A 77 -25.64 -20.18 -2.22
N ILE A 78 -24.30 -20.07 -2.07
CA ILE A 78 -23.45 -19.63 -3.17
C ILE A 78 -23.03 -20.83 -3.98
N HIS A 79 -22.40 -21.82 -3.38
CA HIS A 79 -22.02 -23.07 -4.00
C HIS A 79 -22.07 -24.19 -2.96
N ALA A 80 -22.67 -25.32 -3.31
CA ALA A 80 -22.83 -26.45 -2.38
C ALA A 80 -21.49 -27.02 -1.87
N ASP A 81 -20.45 -26.90 -2.68
CA ASP A 81 -19.13 -27.48 -2.41
C ASP A 81 -18.16 -26.48 -1.73
N VAL A 82 -18.57 -25.22 -1.55
CA VAL A 82 -17.73 -24.19 -0.94
C VAL A 82 -18.17 -23.95 0.50
N PRO A 83 -17.32 -24.21 1.49
CA PRO A 83 -17.70 -24.05 2.89
C PRO A 83 -17.92 -22.60 3.26
N SER A 84 -18.90 -22.31 4.13
CA SER A 84 -19.03 -21.00 4.73
C SER A 84 -17.88 -20.72 5.70
N PHE A 85 -17.59 -19.46 5.94
CA PHE A 85 -16.58 -19.06 6.94
C PHE A 85 -16.94 -19.54 8.34
N ALA A 86 -18.21 -19.44 8.72
CA ALA A 86 -18.69 -20.03 9.98
C ALA A 86 -18.48 -21.55 10.03
N GLY A 87 -18.73 -22.25 8.93
CA GLY A 87 -18.46 -23.68 8.84
C GLY A 87 -16.97 -24.01 8.98
N VAL A 88 -16.10 -23.21 8.38
CA VAL A 88 -14.64 -23.35 8.51
C VAL A 88 -14.19 -23.07 9.94
N ALA A 89 -14.68 -21.99 10.57
CA ALA A 89 -14.33 -21.58 11.92
C ALA A 89 -14.66 -22.66 12.96
N ASN A 90 -15.78 -23.37 12.77
CA ASN A 90 -16.30 -24.36 13.71
C ASN A 90 -15.82 -25.80 13.44
N ARG A 91 -14.82 -25.99 12.57
CA ARG A 91 -14.22 -27.31 12.40
C ARG A 91 -13.52 -27.75 13.69
N PRO A 92 -13.53 -29.06 14.01
CA PRO A 92 -12.76 -29.56 15.16
C PRO A 92 -11.28 -29.17 15.06
N ASN A 93 -10.70 -28.76 16.16
CA ASN A 93 -9.27 -28.38 16.30
C ASN A 93 -8.84 -27.22 15.38
N GLN A 94 -9.77 -26.40 14.93
CA GLN A 94 -9.42 -25.22 14.15
C GLN A 94 -8.66 -24.20 14.99
N THR A 95 -7.56 -23.70 14.45
CA THR A 95 -6.71 -22.69 15.10
C THR A 95 -6.45 -21.53 14.15
N LEU A 96 -6.03 -20.39 14.72
CA LEU A 96 -5.64 -19.23 13.92
C LEU A 96 -4.46 -19.55 13.00
N ASP A 97 -3.47 -20.28 13.52
CA ASP A 97 -2.28 -20.65 12.75
C ASP A 97 -2.63 -21.59 11.58
N HIS A 98 -3.55 -22.54 11.82
CA HIS A 98 -4.04 -23.42 10.75
C HIS A 98 -4.73 -22.61 9.64
N LEU A 99 -5.59 -21.66 10.00
CA LEU A 99 -6.24 -20.78 9.03
C LEU A 99 -5.24 -19.92 8.26
N THR A 100 -4.26 -19.36 8.96
CA THR A 100 -3.21 -18.55 8.35
C THR A 100 -2.40 -19.35 7.34
N THR A 101 -1.99 -20.56 7.71
CA THR A 101 -1.26 -21.47 6.82
C THR A 101 -2.11 -21.86 5.61
N TRP A 102 -3.36 -22.22 5.83
CA TRP A 102 -4.29 -22.60 4.76
C TRP A 102 -4.52 -21.48 3.74
N LEU A 103 -4.65 -20.24 4.21
CA LEU A 103 -4.85 -19.08 3.34
C LEU A 103 -3.58 -18.66 2.59
N THR A 104 -2.41 -19.06 3.07
CA THR A 104 -1.12 -18.80 2.41
C THR A 104 -0.90 -19.71 1.21
N GLU A 105 -1.47 -20.91 1.24
CA GLU A 105 -1.29 -21.90 0.19
C GLU A 105 -2.48 -21.89 -0.78
N PRO A 106 -2.24 -21.67 -2.09
CA PRO A 106 -3.31 -21.77 -3.07
C PRO A 106 -3.90 -23.17 -3.10
N HIS A 107 -5.23 -23.28 -2.95
CA HIS A 107 -5.94 -24.56 -2.99
C HIS A 107 -7.10 -24.49 -3.99
N PRO A 108 -7.03 -25.25 -5.09
CA PRO A 108 -8.11 -25.28 -6.06
C PRO A 108 -9.46 -25.70 -5.44
N PRO A 109 -10.57 -25.09 -5.84
CA PRO A 109 -10.73 -24.09 -6.90
C PRO A 109 -10.52 -22.63 -6.46
N MET A 110 -10.04 -22.37 -5.23
CA MET A 110 -9.82 -21.02 -4.72
C MET A 110 -8.66 -20.33 -5.49
N PRO A 111 -8.89 -19.14 -6.09
CA PRO A 111 -7.84 -18.43 -6.79
C PRO A 111 -6.79 -17.86 -5.82
N ASN A 112 -5.57 -17.69 -6.31
CA ASN A 112 -4.55 -16.95 -5.57
C ASN A 112 -4.87 -15.45 -5.61
N LEU A 113 -5.21 -14.88 -4.46
CA LEU A 113 -5.59 -13.47 -4.31
C LEU A 113 -4.39 -12.56 -4.06
N ASN A 114 -3.17 -13.09 -3.99
CA ASN A 114 -1.93 -12.35 -3.70
C ASN A 114 -2.02 -11.48 -2.44
N LEU A 115 -2.63 -12.00 -1.40
CA LEU A 115 -2.76 -11.32 -0.11
C LEU A 115 -1.38 -11.20 0.56
N THR A 116 -1.16 -10.06 1.21
CA THR A 116 -0.01 -9.88 2.11
C THR A 116 -0.16 -10.73 3.37
N ARG A 117 0.92 -10.94 4.09
CA ARG A 117 0.89 -11.70 5.36
C ARG A 117 -0.04 -11.06 6.40
N LEU A 118 -0.12 -9.73 6.44
CA LEU A 118 -1.03 -9.01 7.33
C LEU A 118 -2.48 -9.27 6.95
N GLU A 119 -2.82 -9.14 5.67
CA GLU A 119 -4.17 -9.40 5.18
C GLU A 119 -4.60 -10.85 5.42
N ILE A 120 -3.71 -11.82 5.20
CA ILE A 120 -3.96 -13.23 5.51
C ILE A 120 -4.26 -13.40 6.99
N ARG A 121 -3.49 -12.77 7.87
CA ARG A 121 -3.67 -12.85 9.31
C ARG A 121 -4.98 -12.21 9.78
N ASP A 122 -5.29 -11.04 9.24
CA ASP A 122 -6.53 -10.33 9.55
C ASP A 122 -7.76 -11.12 9.09
N LEU A 123 -7.68 -11.67 7.88
CA LEU A 123 -8.72 -12.53 7.32
C LEU A 123 -8.88 -13.81 8.16
N ALA A 124 -7.78 -14.47 8.53
CA ALA A 124 -7.81 -15.63 9.42
C ALA A 124 -8.43 -15.28 10.78
N GLY A 125 -8.08 -14.11 11.32
CA GLY A 125 -8.65 -13.58 12.56
C GLY A 125 -10.17 -13.37 12.46
N TYR A 126 -10.63 -12.80 11.36
CA TYR A 126 -12.06 -12.64 11.09
C TYR A 126 -12.77 -14.00 10.99
N ILE A 127 -12.25 -14.93 10.21
CA ILE A 127 -12.84 -16.28 10.09
C ILE A 127 -12.91 -16.92 11.49
N PHE A 128 -11.82 -16.86 12.24
CA PHE A 128 -11.76 -17.46 13.58
C PHE A 128 -12.75 -16.83 14.56
N SER A 129 -13.05 -15.55 14.42
CA SER A 129 -14.03 -14.84 15.27
C SER A 129 -15.47 -15.33 15.07
N LEU A 130 -15.76 -16.01 13.97
CA LEU A 130 -17.08 -16.62 13.70
C LEU A 130 -17.28 -17.98 14.41
N ARG A 131 -16.33 -18.37 15.25
CA ARG A 131 -16.44 -19.59 16.04
C ARG A 131 -17.51 -19.44 17.12
N LYS A 132 -18.37 -20.44 17.21
CA LYS A 132 -19.34 -20.58 18.30
C LYS A 132 -18.66 -21.21 19.51
N GLU A 133 -18.85 -20.65 20.67
CA GLU A 133 -18.45 -21.24 21.96
C GLU A 133 -19.28 -22.46 22.31
#